data_b835e65d0f2211a01d84690bed4f6159
#
_entry.id   b835e65d0f2211a01d84690bed4f6159
#
_cell.length_a   1.000
_cell.length_b   1.000
_cell.length_c   1.000
_cell.angle_alpha   90.00
_cell.angle_beta   90.00
_cell.angle_gamma   90.00
#
_symmetry.space_group_name_H-M   'P 1'
#
loop_
_entity.id
_entity.type
_entity.pdbx_description
1 polymer ?
#
loop_
_entity_poly.entity_id
_entity_poly.type
_entity_poly.pdbx_seq_one_letter_code
_entity_poly.pdbx_strand_id
1 'polypeptide(L)'
;MTEPKPNPPKEKQTVLGLYVTAKEAYEKWKAEPEKVKILDVRTPEEFLFVGHPEMAWKIPIAVQSYEWDAGKKQFAMKPLMDFVSRVQTIAKPDDTLMAMCRSGGRSAIAVNFLAKAGFKNVYNIIDGMEGDANGDSDSVAQAQPLKDGWKNSGCPWTKKLTPERMVLPKAQ
;
A
#
# COMPACT_ATOMS: atom_id res chain seq x y z
N MET A 1 -16.29 -23.29 9.49
CA MET A 1 -16.69 -21.89 9.19
C MET A 1 -15.69 -20.96 9.84
N THR A 2 -14.99 -20.19 9.05
CA THR A 2 -14.21 -19.09 9.58
C THR A 2 -15.16 -17.97 9.97
N GLU A 3 -15.07 -17.49 11.21
CA GLU A 3 -15.80 -16.29 11.63
C GLU A 3 -15.53 -15.14 10.64
N PRO A 4 -16.53 -14.35 10.29
CA PRO A 4 -16.31 -13.19 9.43
C PRO A 4 -15.30 -12.28 10.13
N LYS A 5 -14.19 -11.99 9.47
CA LYS A 5 -13.21 -11.03 9.99
C LYS A 5 -13.91 -9.69 10.22
N PRO A 6 -13.68 -9.02 11.36
CA PRO A 6 -14.26 -7.71 11.58
C PRO A 6 -13.82 -6.75 10.47
N ASN A 7 -14.73 -5.89 10.04
CA ASN A 7 -14.37 -4.86 9.07
C ASN A 7 -13.20 -4.01 9.59
N PRO A 8 -12.25 -3.68 8.73
CA PRO A 8 -11.15 -2.79 9.12
C PRO A 8 -11.69 -1.40 9.50
N PRO A 9 -10.89 -0.56 10.19
CA PRO A 9 -11.25 0.82 10.46
C PRO A 9 -11.72 1.56 9.19
N LYS A 10 -12.60 2.53 9.37
CA LYS A 10 -13.28 3.22 8.26
C LYS A 10 -12.33 3.75 7.19
N GLU A 11 -11.20 4.30 7.61
CA GLU A 11 -10.16 4.85 6.72
C GLU A 11 -9.45 3.79 5.86
N LYS A 12 -9.61 2.51 6.19
CA LYS A 12 -9.03 1.38 5.44
C LYS A 12 -10.08 0.63 4.62
N GLN A 13 -11.35 1.00 4.75
CA GLN A 13 -12.43 0.34 4.01
C GLN A 13 -12.44 0.74 2.54
N THR A 14 -12.83 -0.18 1.69
CA THR A 14 -12.91 0.02 0.24
C THR A 14 -14.27 -0.38 -0.29
N VAL A 15 -14.63 0.15 -1.47
CA VAL A 15 -15.91 -0.19 -2.14
C VAL A 15 -15.99 -1.65 -2.54
N LEU A 16 -14.85 -2.32 -2.76
CA LEU A 16 -14.81 -3.75 -3.10
C LEU A 16 -14.93 -4.67 -1.88
N GLY A 17 -14.62 -4.17 -0.68
CA GLY A 17 -14.68 -4.96 0.55
C GLY A 17 -13.71 -6.14 0.60
N LEU A 18 -12.62 -6.08 -0.15
CA LEU A 18 -11.60 -7.14 -0.21
C LEU A 18 -10.38 -6.73 0.61
N TYR A 19 -10.07 -7.50 1.63
CA TYR A 19 -9.02 -7.18 2.60
C TYR A 19 -8.11 -8.37 2.84
N VAL A 20 -6.82 -8.09 3.00
CA VAL A 20 -5.81 -9.07 3.44
C VAL A 20 -4.86 -8.39 4.41
N THR A 21 -4.25 -9.17 5.29
CA THR A 21 -3.07 -8.74 6.03
C THR A 21 -1.82 -8.86 5.15
N ALA A 22 -0.72 -8.24 5.55
CA ALA A 22 0.56 -8.35 4.85
C ALA A 22 1.00 -9.81 4.73
N LYS A 23 0.85 -10.60 5.79
CA LYS A 23 1.16 -12.02 5.80
C LYS A 23 0.30 -12.81 4.80
N GLU A 24 -1.00 -12.57 4.81
CA GLU A 24 -1.93 -13.19 3.84
C GLU A 24 -1.62 -12.79 2.40
N ALA A 25 -1.26 -11.53 2.17
CA ALA A 25 -0.87 -11.03 0.85
C ALA A 25 0.38 -11.74 0.34
N TYR A 26 1.37 -11.91 1.20
CA TYR A 26 2.59 -12.64 0.84
C TYR A 26 2.31 -14.10 0.52
N GLU A 27 1.48 -14.78 1.32
CA GLU A 27 1.09 -16.17 1.06
C GLU A 27 0.31 -16.32 -0.27
N LYS A 28 -0.61 -15.40 -0.56
CA LYS A 28 -1.32 -15.37 -1.85
C LYS A 28 -0.37 -15.19 -3.03
N TRP A 29 0.54 -14.24 -2.92
CA TRP A 29 1.53 -14.00 -3.96
C TRP A 29 2.44 -15.22 -4.15
N LYS A 30 2.90 -15.82 -3.07
CA LYS A 30 3.77 -17.01 -3.10
C LYS A 30 3.13 -18.20 -3.81
N ALA A 31 1.81 -18.36 -3.61
CA ALA A 31 1.06 -19.45 -4.23
C ALA A 31 0.89 -19.26 -5.74
N GLU A 32 0.71 -18.02 -6.22
CA GLU A 32 0.45 -17.70 -7.63
C GLU A 32 1.18 -16.43 -8.09
N PRO A 33 2.53 -16.43 -8.10
CA PRO A 33 3.30 -15.20 -8.36
C PRO A 33 3.10 -14.62 -9.75
N GLU A 34 2.67 -15.42 -10.71
CA GLU A 34 2.39 -14.96 -12.08
C GLU A 34 1.00 -14.31 -12.22
N LYS A 35 0.08 -14.58 -11.28
CA LYS A 35 -1.31 -14.10 -11.35
C LYS A 35 -1.60 -12.97 -10.38
N VAL A 36 -0.85 -12.87 -9.31
CA VAL A 36 -1.06 -11.92 -8.22
C VAL A 36 0.03 -10.87 -8.23
N LYS A 37 -0.35 -9.59 -8.23
CA LYS A 37 0.60 -8.48 -8.15
C LYS A 37 0.40 -7.69 -6.88
N ILE A 38 1.48 -7.38 -6.20
CA ILE A 38 1.49 -6.47 -5.05
C ILE A 38 1.89 -5.08 -5.55
N LEU A 39 1.05 -4.09 -5.25
CA LEU A 39 1.26 -2.70 -5.62
C LEU A 39 1.66 -1.90 -4.38
N ASP A 40 2.87 -1.39 -4.34
CA ASP A 40 3.31 -0.46 -3.32
C ASP A 40 3.05 0.97 -3.81
N VAL A 41 2.01 1.59 -3.23
CA VAL A 41 1.52 2.91 -3.66
C VAL A 41 2.11 4.07 -2.86
N ARG A 42 3.14 3.79 -2.05
CA ARG A 42 3.81 4.78 -1.22
C ARG A 42 4.68 5.74 -2.04
N THR A 43 5.34 6.64 -1.36
CA THR A 43 6.26 7.62 -1.98
C THR A 43 7.64 7.02 -2.24
N PRO A 44 8.42 7.59 -3.18
CA PRO A 44 9.80 7.18 -3.42
C PRO A 44 10.69 7.24 -2.16
N GLU A 45 10.48 8.23 -1.30
CA GLU A 45 11.22 8.36 -0.04
C GLU A 45 10.99 7.14 0.86
N GLU A 46 9.77 6.64 0.94
CA GLU A 46 9.45 5.45 1.72
C GLU A 46 10.11 4.19 1.11
N PHE A 47 10.19 4.09 -0.21
CA PHE A 47 10.92 2.98 -0.85
C PHE A 47 12.40 2.98 -0.46
N LEU A 48 13.03 4.15 -0.44
CA LEU A 48 14.46 4.30 -0.16
C LEU A 48 14.79 4.15 1.32
N PHE A 49 14.01 4.79 2.20
CA PHE A 49 14.38 4.94 3.61
C PHE A 49 13.72 3.90 4.51
N VAL A 50 12.52 3.46 4.19
CA VAL A 50 11.81 2.42 4.95
C VAL A 50 12.08 1.04 4.35
N GLY A 51 12.19 0.95 3.03
CA GLY A 51 12.26 -0.30 2.29
C GLY A 51 10.90 -0.67 1.70
N HIS A 52 10.86 -1.73 0.90
CA HIS A 52 9.68 -2.18 0.19
C HIS A 52 9.67 -3.71 0.05
N PRO A 53 8.51 -4.35 -0.16
CA PRO A 53 8.47 -5.75 -0.52
C PRO A 53 9.27 -6.00 -1.80
N GLU A 54 10.07 -7.03 -1.81
CA GLU A 54 11.01 -7.32 -2.90
C GLU A 54 10.30 -7.50 -4.26
N MET A 55 9.12 -8.13 -4.24
CA MET A 55 8.33 -8.44 -5.44
C MET A 55 7.32 -7.34 -5.81
N ALA A 56 7.17 -6.28 -5.02
CA ALA A 56 6.14 -5.27 -5.25
C ALA A 56 6.45 -4.37 -6.44
N TRP A 57 5.41 -4.06 -7.19
CA TRP A 57 5.41 -2.98 -8.17
C TRP A 57 5.29 -1.64 -7.46
N LYS A 58 6.25 -0.76 -7.66
CA LYS A 58 6.30 0.55 -7.02
C LYS A 58 5.59 1.58 -7.89
N ILE A 59 4.36 1.92 -7.49
CA ILE A 59 3.46 2.80 -8.24
C ILE A 59 2.89 3.86 -7.29
N PRO A 60 3.59 4.97 -7.06
CA PRO A 60 3.13 5.99 -6.13
C PRO A 60 1.76 6.57 -6.50
N ILE A 61 0.86 6.68 -5.52
CA ILE A 61 -0.44 7.39 -5.69
C ILE A 61 -0.32 8.88 -5.36
N ALA A 62 0.70 9.25 -4.61
CA ALA A 62 0.99 10.63 -4.24
C ALA A 62 2.49 10.80 -4.04
N VAL A 63 2.94 12.04 -4.10
CA VAL A 63 4.31 12.42 -3.77
C VAL A 63 4.33 13.35 -2.57
N GLN A 64 5.41 13.30 -1.80
CA GLN A 64 5.64 14.20 -0.69
C GLN A 64 5.95 15.60 -1.21
N SER A 65 5.31 16.63 -0.63
CA SER A 65 5.63 18.02 -0.91
C SER A 65 6.36 18.65 0.28
N TYR A 66 6.91 19.83 0.06
CA TYR A 66 7.49 20.66 1.10
C TYR A 66 6.49 21.71 1.66
N GLU A 67 5.22 21.62 1.28
CA GLU A 67 4.17 22.52 1.77
C GLU A 67 3.72 22.11 3.17
N TRP A 68 3.93 22.98 4.15
CA TRP A 68 3.56 22.73 5.53
C TRP A 68 2.06 22.96 5.76
N ASP A 69 1.37 21.95 6.24
CA ASP A 69 -0.01 22.02 6.71
C ASP A 69 -0.01 22.19 8.23
N ALA A 70 -0.23 23.40 8.69
CA ALA A 70 -0.22 23.73 10.13
C ALA A 70 -1.38 23.07 10.89
N GLY A 71 -2.51 22.85 10.24
CA GLY A 71 -3.67 22.18 10.85
C GLY A 71 -3.42 20.74 11.15
N LYS A 72 -2.80 20.04 10.21
CA LYS A 72 -2.46 18.61 10.35
C LYS A 72 -1.06 18.36 10.90
N LYS A 73 -0.26 19.40 11.08
CA LYS A 73 1.14 19.36 11.56
C LYS A 73 1.98 18.40 10.74
N GLN A 74 1.87 18.48 9.41
CA GLN A 74 2.61 17.62 8.48
C GLN A 74 2.87 18.34 7.16
N PHE A 75 3.79 17.82 6.37
CA PHE A 75 3.94 18.24 4.98
C PHE A 75 2.86 17.56 4.13
N ALA A 76 2.21 18.32 3.27
CA ALA A 76 1.15 17.82 2.40
C ALA A 76 1.69 16.82 1.40
N MET A 77 0.88 15.80 1.07
CA MET A 77 1.12 14.92 -0.06
C MET A 77 0.33 15.44 -1.27
N LYS A 78 0.95 15.39 -2.45
CA LYS A 78 0.31 15.78 -3.70
C LYS A 78 -0.14 14.53 -4.46
N PRO A 79 -1.46 14.37 -4.71
CA PRO A 79 -1.97 13.24 -5.50
C PRO A 79 -1.40 13.23 -6.92
N LEU A 80 -1.16 12.04 -7.44
CA LEU A 80 -0.73 11.81 -8.82
C LEU A 80 -1.94 11.33 -9.63
N MET A 81 -2.45 12.20 -10.50
CA MET A 81 -3.68 11.95 -11.23
C MET A 81 -3.55 10.85 -12.31
N ASP A 82 -2.34 10.49 -12.66
CA ASP A 82 -2.03 9.42 -13.64
C ASP A 82 -1.88 8.03 -13.00
N PHE A 83 -2.20 7.88 -11.72
CA PHE A 83 -2.03 6.61 -10.98
C PHE A 83 -2.70 5.43 -11.69
N VAL A 84 -3.99 5.56 -12.03
CA VAL A 84 -4.74 4.48 -12.68
C VAL A 84 -4.14 4.10 -14.04
N SER A 85 -3.80 5.08 -14.86
CA SER A 85 -3.19 4.82 -16.18
C SER A 85 -1.83 4.13 -16.05
N ARG A 86 -1.05 4.45 -15.01
CA ARG A 86 0.21 3.73 -14.74
C ARG A 86 -0.03 2.27 -14.33
N VAL A 87 -1.04 2.00 -13.51
CA VAL A 87 -1.41 0.62 -13.16
C VAL A 87 -1.83 -0.16 -14.42
N GLN A 88 -2.59 0.47 -15.30
CA GLN A 88 -3.05 -0.14 -16.56
C GLN A 88 -1.91 -0.52 -17.52
N THR A 89 -0.71 0.00 -17.33
CA THR A 89 0.47 -0.44 -18.11
C THR A 89 0.98 -1.82 -17.72
N ILE A 90 0.63 -2.30 -16.52
CA ILE A 90 1.13 -3.56 -15.97
C ILE A 90 0.04 -4.55 -15.59
N ALA A 91 -1.22 -4.14 -15.57
CA ALA A 91 -2.33 -4.97 -15.10
C ALA A 91 -3.61 -4.70 -15.89
N LYS A 92 -4.44 -5.72 -15.96
CA LYS A 92 -5.77 -5.69 -16.60
C LYS A 92 -6.87 -5.74 -15.53
N PRO A 93 -8.11 -5.32 -15.85
CA PRO A 93 -9.23 -5.29 -14.89
C PRO A 93 -9.53 -6.60 -14.17
N ASP A 94 -9.25 -7.75 -14.78
CA ASP A 94 -9.51 -9.06 -14.19
C ASP A 94 -8.31 -9.63 -13.39
N ASP A 95 -7.17 -8.95 -13.40
CA ASP A 95 -6.01 -9.38 -12.62
C ASP A 95 -6.26 -9.22 -11.12
N THR A 96 -5.64 -10.07 -10.32
CA THR A 96 -5.65 -9.96 -8.87
C THR A 96 -4.53 -9.04 -8.40
N LEU A 97 -4.92 -7.93 -7.77
CA LEU A 97 -4.00 -6.93 -7.24
C LEU A 97 -4.17 -6.82 -5.72
N MET A 98 -3.07 -6.54 -5.05
CA MET A 98 -3.07 -6.25 -3.61
C MET A 98 -2.29 -4.96 -3.37
N ALA A 99 -3.00 -3.91 -2.97
CA ALA A 99 -2.43 -2.58 -2.77
C ALA A 99 -1.96 -2.38 -1.33
N MET A 100 -0.79 -1.80 -1.17
CA MET A 100 -0.20 -1.53 0.13
C MET A 100 0.29 -0.08 0.22
N CYS A 101 0.13 0.49 1.41
CA CYS A 101 0.82 1.71 1.80
C CYS A 101 1.50 1.50 3.16
N ARG A 102 1.66 2.54 3.96
CA ARG A 102 2.28 2.40 5.29
C ARG A 102 1.42 1.55 6.23
N SER A 103 0.12 1.85 6.33
CA SER A 103 -0.80 1.24 7.30
C SER A 103 -2.22 1.00 6.77
N GLY A 104 -2.47 1.16 5.48
CA GLY A 104 -3.72 0.79 4.83
C GLY A 104 -4.65 1.93 4.38
N GLY A 105 -4.39 3.18 4.74
CA GLY A 105 -5.27 4.32 4.39
C GLY A 105 -5.13 4.79 2.93
N ARG A 106 -3.92 5.11 2.49
CA ARG A 106 -3.65 5.51 1.09
C ARG A 106 -3.96 4.40 0.11
N SER A 107 -3.65 3.17 0.47
CA SER A 107 -3.94 2.00 -0.37
C SER A 107 -5.45 1.75 -0.51
N ALA A 108 -6.27 2.08 0.50
CA ALA A 108 -7.72 2.04 0.37
C ALA A 108 -8.22 3.01 -0.71
N ILE A 109 -7.67 4.22 -0.76
CA ILE A 109 -7.97 5.21 -1.81
C ILE A 109 -7.55 4.68 -3.19
N ALA A 110 -6.37 4.08 -3.28
CA ALA A 110 -5.87 3.47 -4.51
C ALA A 110 -6.81 2.36 -5.01
N VAL A 111 -7.26 1.48 -4.11
CA VAL A 111 -8.24 0.43 -4.45
C VAL A 111 -9.52 1.03 -5.00
N ASN A 112 -10.05 2.09 -4.38
CA ASN A 112 -11.28 2.74 -4.83
C ASN A 112 -11.13 3.37 -6.23
N PHE A 113 -9.99 3.97 -6.55
CA PHE A 113 -9.72 4.49 -7.90
C PHE A 113 -9.65 3.36 -8.92
N LEU A 114 -9.00 2.26 -8.60
CA LEU A 114 -8.92 1.10 -9.48
C LEU A 114 -10.29 0.44 -9.69
N ALA A 115 -11.09 0.32 -8.62
CA ALA A 115 -12.46 -0.19 -8.72
C ALA A 115 -13.31 0.67 -9.66
N LYS A 116 -13.22 2.00 -9.55
CA LYS A 116 -13.90 2.93 -10.46
C LYS A 116 -13.46 2.77 -11.92
N ALA A 117 -12.23 2.35 -12.13
CA ALA A 117 -11.69 2.08 -13.48
C ALA A 117 -12.00 0.66 -13.99
N GLY A 118 -12.80 -0.12 -13.28
CA GLY A 118 -13.26 -1.44 -13.68
C GLY A 118 -12.47 -2.63 -13.14
N PHE A 119 -11.46 -2.41 -12.31
CA PHE A 119 -10.75 -3.48 -11.60
C PHE A 119 -11.65 -4.11 -10.55
N LYS A 120 -11.75 -5.43 -10.53
CA LYS A 120 -12.71 -6.18 -9.69
C LYS A 120 -12.06 -6.93 -8.53
N ASN A 121 -10.80 -7.29 -8.67
CA ASN A 121 -10.08 -8.16 -7.74
C ASN A 121 -8.92 -7.42 -7.08
N VAL A 122 -9.21 -6.29 -6.44
CA VAL A 122 -8.20 -5.46 -5.77
C VAL A 122 -8.41 -5.51 -4.26
N TYR A 123 -7.45 -6.07 -3.57
CA TYR A 123 -7.42 -6.18 -2.12
C TYR A 123 -6.67 -4.99 -1.51
N ASN A 124 -7.14 -4.52 -0.36
CA ASN A 124 -6.36 -3.61 0.46
C ASN A 124 -5.56 -4.43 1.50
N ILE A 125 -4.25 -4.22 1.54
CA ILE A 125 -3.38 -4.77 2.59
C ILE A 125 -3.53 -3.84 3.81
N ILE A 126 -4.36 -4.25 4.76
CA ILE A 126 -4.87 -3.37 5.82
C ILE A 126 -3.86 -2.98 6.90
N ASP A 127 -2.80 -3.73 7.06
CA ASP A 127 -1.70 -3.41 7.97
C ASP A 127 -0.47 -2.81 7.25
N GLY A 128 -0.46 -2.82 5.93
CA GLY A 128 0.56 -2.17 5.11
C GLY A 128 1.97 -2.66 5.36
N MET A 129 2.93 -1.78 5.09
CA MET A 129 4.36 -2.07 5.26
C MET A 129 4.81 -2.04 6.72
N GLU A 130 4.30 -1.08 7.50
CA GLU A 130 4.78 -0.78 8.84
C GLU A 130 3.78 -1.13 9.95
N GLY A 131 2.52 -1.35 9.61
CA GLY A 131 1.47 -1.63 10.57
C GLY A 131 0.93 -0.37 11.27
N ASP A 132 0.09 -0.60 12.27
CA ASP A 132 -0.48 0.44 13.10
C ASP A 132 0.38 0.68 14.34
N ALA A 133 0.44 1.94 14.77
CA ALA A 133 1.07 2.30 16.04
C ALA A 133 0.28 1.71 17.22
N ASN A 134 0.97 1.11 18.16
CA ASN A 134 0.34 0.64 19.41
C ASN A 134 0.19 1.79 20.41
N GLY A 135 -1.04 2.10 20.84
CA GLY A 135 -1.31 2.87 22.05
C GLY A 135 -1.20 4.40 21.91
N ASP A 136 -1.04 5.09 23.04
CA ASP A 136 -1.07 6.54 23.20
C ASP A 136 -0.01 7.32 22.40
N SER A 137 -0.44 8.33 21.68
CA SER A 137 0.33 9.12 20.71
C SER A 137 1.52 9.91 21.27
N ASP A 138 1.73 9.95 22.59
CA ASP A 138 2.69 10.85 23.23
C ASP A 138 3.96 10.20 23.76
N SER A 139 4.14 8.89 23.60
CA SER A 139 5.36 8.23 24.08
C SER A 139 6.38 8.00 22.96
N VAL A 140 7.65 8.22 23.25
CA VAL A 140 8.78 8.01 22.33
C VAL A 140 8.82 6.55 21.84
N ALA A 141 8.34 5.61 22.63
CA ALA A 141 8.22 4.19 22.25
C ALA A 141 7.22 3.94 21.13
N GLN A 142 6.33 4.88 20.85
CA GLN A 142 5.30 4.79 19.82
C GLN A 142 5.73 5.26 18.44
N ALA A 143 6.89 5.85 18.32
CA ALA A 143 7.52 6.10 17.04
C ALA A 143 7.91 4.78 16.34
N GLN A 144 7.69 3.62 16.97
CA GLN A 144 7.97 2.32 16.38
C GLN A 144 6.67 1.65 15.89
N PRO A 145 6.56 1.31 14.61
CA PRO A 145 5.49 0.50 14.05
C PRO A 145 5.62 -0.90 14.64
N LEU A 146 4.61 -1.42 15.32
CA LEU A 146 4.99 -2.39 16.32
C LEU A 146 4.22 -3.68 16.33
N LYS A 147 3.10 -3.78 15.65
CA LYS A 147 2.27 -4.94 15.84
C LYS A 147 2.11 -5.78 14.59
N ASP A 148 1.91 -5.13 13.49
CA ASP A 148 1.48 -5.72 12.22
C ASP A 148 2.34 -5.15 11.08
N GLY A 149 1.95 -5.43 9.87
CA GLY A 149 2.63 -4.93 8.69
C GLY A 149 3.65 -5.90 8.13
N TRP A 150 4.03 -5.65 6.91
CA TRP A 150 4.92 -6.50 6.14
C TRP A 150 6.26 -6.77 6.85
N LYS A 151 6.89 -5.73 7.35
CA LYS A 151 8.20 -5.84 8.03
C LYS A 151 8.13 -6.67 9.31
N ASN A 152 7.05 -6.56 10.07
CA ASN A 152 6.89 -7.24 11.35
C ASN A 152 6.32 -8.66 11.21
N SER A 153 5.90 -9.05 10.01
CA SER A 153 5.27 -10.35 9.74
C SER A 153 6.25 -11.39 9.18
N GLY A 154 7.54 -11.09 9.16
CA GLY A 154 8.57 -11.97 8.60
C GLY A 154 8.55 -12.08 7.08
N CYS A 155 7.88 -11.17 6.40
CA CYS A 155 7.83 -11.13 4.94
C CYS A 155 9.10 -10.49 4.35
N PRO A 156 9.59 -10.92 3.18
CA PRO A 156 10.83 -10.41 2.61
C PRO A 156 10.70 -8.97 2.13
N TRP A 157 11.67 -8.14 2.46
CA TRP A 157 11.73 -6.75 2.04
C TRP A 157 13.17 -6.31 1.78
N THR A 158 13.33 -5.24 1.02
CA THR A 158 14.63 -4.71 0.63
C THR A 158 14.58 -3.19 0.49
N LYS A 159 15.73 -2.54 0.54
CA LYS A 159 15.92 -1.14 0.14
C LYS A 159 16.50 -1.01 -1.27
N LYS A 160 16.88 -2.13 -1.88
CA LYS A 160 17.42 -2.16 -3.23
C LYS A 160 16.29 -2.01 -4.24
N LEU A 161 16.31 -0.92 -5.00
CA LEU A 161 15.30 -0.67 -6.03
C LEU A 161 15.49 -1.61 -7.23
N THR A 162 14.36 -2.02 -7.82
CA THR A 162 14.30 -2.85 -9.02
C THR A 162 13.66 -2.04 -10.14
N PRO A 163 14.44 -1.49 -11.10
CA PRO A 163 13.93 -0.61 -12.14
C PRO A 163 12.76 -1.21 -12.94
N GLU A 164 12.79 -2.50 -13.20
CA GLU A 164 11.76 -3.22 -13.95
C GLU A 164 10.39 -3.27 -13.25
N ARG A 165 10.33 -2.96 -11.97
CA ARG A 165 9.09 -2.90 -11.17
C ARG A 165 8.79 -1.50 -10.63
N MET A 166 9.34 -0.48 -11.26
CA MET A 166 9.09 0.91 -10.92
C MET A 166 8.25 1.57 -12.02
N VAL A 167 7.02 1.93 -11.69
CA VAL A 167 6.10 2.61 -12.60
C VAL A 167 5.86 4.02 -12.07
N LEU A 168 6.84 4.86 -12.28
CA LEU A 168 6.85 6.24 -11.81
C LEU A 168 6.05 7.16 -12.74
N PRO A 169 5.57 8.30 -12.23
CA PRO A 169 4.96 9.32 -13.08
C PRO A 169 5.99 9.83 -14.08
N LYS A 170 5.53 10.24 -15.25
CA LYS A 170 6.39 10.89 -16.23
C LYS A 170 7.00 12.15 -15.62
N ALA A 171 8.27 12.38 -15.84
CA ALA A 171 8.91 13.63 -15.45
C ALA A 171 8.17 14.80 -16.12
N GLN A 172 7.82 15.82 -15.33
CA GLN A 172 7.23 17.05 -15.84
C GLN A 172 8.34 17.93 -16.41
#